data_fa3e825712e0f10dccc057571d33d731
#
_entry.id   fa3e825712e0f10dccc057571d33d731
#
_cell.length_a   1.000
_cell.length_b   1.000
_cell.length_c   1.000
_cell.angle_alpha   90.00
_cell.angle_beta   90.00
_cell.angle_gamma   90.00
#
_symmetry.space_group_name_H-M   'P 1'
#
loop_
_entity.id
_entity.type
_entity.pdbx_description
1 polymer ?
#
loop_
_entity_poly.entity_id
_entity_poly.type
_entity_poly.pdbx_seq_one_letter_code
_entity_poly.pdbx_strand_id
1 'polypeptide(L)'
;GTDDPPHAADVQFLLTHVDPVGVGELATIAGDIQVHGLDVTDHAQIERLADELSGVAMDVLINNAGLYGPRMDDADAVDYAQWRQVMETNALSPLKVATAFTPHVAAGSLKTIATLTSKMGSITDNTSGGAYIYRSSKAAVNAVMRSLAWDLKPQGINVILLHPGWVKTDMGGSNALIDAETSVSGLRHVIAETGPRETGSFFNYDGAPIPW
;
A
#
# COMPACT_ATOMS: atom_id res chain seq x y z
N GLY A 1 35.01 -14.42 14.23
CA GLY A 1 33.86 -13.56 14.30
C GLY A 1 32.81 -14.17 13.41
N THR A 2 31.75 -14.66 14.01
CA THR A 2 30.57 -15.23 13.33
C THR A 2 29.67 -14.06 12.96
N ASP A 3 29.67 -13.69 11.69
CA ASP A 3 28.64 -12.79 11.13
C ASP A 3 27.36 -13.62 10.93
N ASP A 4 26.62 -13.87 12.00
CA ASP A 4 25.23 -14.24 11.91
C ASP A 4 24.45 -13.00 11.46
N PRO A 5 23.58 -13.11 10.42
CA PRO A 5 22.69 -12.02 10.09
C PRO A 5 21.79 -11.75 11.30
N PRO A 6 21.38 -10.50 11.55
CA PRO A 6 20.54 -10.17 12.69
C PRO A 6 19.33 -11.10 12.64
N HIS A 7 19.07 -11.77 13.75
CA HIS A 7 17.85 -12.56 13.96
C HIS A 7 16.68 -11.75 13.44
N ALA A 8 15.84 -12.38 12.62
CA ALA A 8 14.55 -11.84 12.26
C ALA A 8 13.81 -11.53 13.59
N ALA A 9 13.95 -10.30 14.05
CA ALA A 9 13.16 -9.80 15.16
C ALA A 9 11.70 -9.97 14.77
N ASP A 10 10.91 -10.42 15.69
CA ASP A 10 9.49 -10.74 15.57
C ASP A 10 8.77 -9.72 14.68
N VAL A 11 8.53 -10.09 13.43
CA VAL A 11 7.81 -9.24 12.49
C VAL A 11 6.34 -9.39 12.84
N GLN A 12 5.81 -8.41 13.55
CA GLN A 12 4.37 -8.32 13.80
C GLN A 12 3.70 -7.81 12.52
N PHE A 13 2.84 -8.63 11.94
CA PHE A 13 2.01 -8.23 10.81
C PHE A 13 0.66 -7.74 11.31
N LEU A 14 0.39 -6.46 11.12
CA LEU A 14 -0.94 -5.90 11.30
C LEU A 14 -1.70 -6.03 9.99
N LEU A 15 -2.69 -6.92 9.94
CA LEU A 15 -3.56 -7.09 8.79
C LEU A 15 -4.91 -6.44 9.08
N THR A 16 -5.29 -5.49 8.25
CA THR A 16 -6.58 -4.83 8.31
C THR A 16 -7.48 -5.37 7.20
N HIS A 17 -8.68 -5.82 7.55
CA HIS A 17 -9.64 -6.35 6.58
C HIS A 17 -11.06 -5.89 6.92
N VAL A 18 -11.80 -5.50 5.88
CA VAL A 18 -13.21 -5.04 6.02
C VAL A 18 -14.18 -6.21 6.16
N ASP A 19 -13.79 -7.41 5.69
CA ASP A 19 -14.66 -8.57 5.68
C ASP A 19 -14.25 -9.61 6.74
N PRO A 20 -15.06 -9.85 7.77
CA PRO A 20 -14.77 -10.85 8.80
C PRO A 20 -14.71 -12.31 8.28
N VAL A 21 -15.14 -12.57 7.04
CA VAL A 21 -15.11 -13.91 6.44
C VAL A 21 -13.69 -14.31 6.00
N GLY A 22 -12.82 -13.35 5.66
CA GLY A 22 -11.44 -13.59 5.24
C GLY A 22 -10.45 -13.91 6.38
N VAL A 23 -10.86 -13.77 7.65
CA VAL A 23 -9.98 -13.98 8.81
C VAL A 23 -9.51 -15.44 8.93
N GLY A 24 -10.28 -16.41 8.42
CA GLY A 24 -9.97 -17.85 8.54
C GLY A 24 -8.62 -18.26 7.92
N GLU A 25 -8.27 -17.69 6.77
CA GLU A 25 -6.98 -17.99 6.10
C GLU A 25 -5.81 -17.29 6.82
N LEU A 26 -6.01 -16.08 7.33
CA LEU A 26 -5.00 -15.33 8.06
C LEU A 26 -4.60 -16.04 9.37
N ALA A 27 -5.55 -16.66 10.04
CA ALA A 27 -5.30 -17.43 11.27
C ALA A 27 -4.43 -18.68 11.05
N THR A 28 -4.22 -19.11 9.81
CA THR A 28 -3.39 -20.29 9.46
C THR A 28 -1.94 -19.92 9.12
N ILE A 29 -1.62 -18.63 9.00
CA ILE A 29 -0.27 -18.16 8.69
C ILE A 29 0.61 -18.30 9.94
N ALA A 30 1.77 -18.94 9.78
CA ALA A 30 2.73 -19.09 10.87
C ALA A 30 3.43 -17.75 11.17
N GLY A 31 3.55 -17.40 12.44
CA GLY A 31 4.19 -16.17 12.92
C GLY A 31 3.42 -15.51 14.04
N ASP A 32 3.95 -14.44 14.59
CA ASP A 32 3.23 -13.59 15.55
C ASP A 32 2.38 -12.58 14.77
N ILE A 33 1.13 -12.96 14.49
CA ILE A 33 0.18 -12.21 13.69
C ILE A 33 -0.98 -11.75 14.56
N GLN A 34 -1.19 -10.44 14.60
CA GLN A 34 -2.37 -9.83 15.21
C GLN A 34 -3.30 -9.33 14.09
N VAL A 35 -4.57 -9.70 14.14
CA VAL A 35 -5.58 -9.30 13.17
C VAL A 35 -6.57 -8.35 13.80
N HIS A 36 -6.70 -7.16 13.23
CA HIS A 36 -7.64 -6.14 13.66
C HIS A 36 -8.64 -5.85 12.55
N GLY A 37 -9.94 -5.78 12.92
CA GLY A 37 -10.99 -5.33 11.98
C GLY A 37 -10.87 -3.82 11.77
N LEU A 38 -10.72 -3.40 10.51
CA LEU A 38 -10.62 -1.98 10.17
C LEU A 38 -11.27 -1.71 8.81
N ASP A 39 -12.26 -0.81 8.81
CA ASP A 39 -12.70 -0.14 7.59
C ASP A 39 -11.81 1.09 7.39
N VAL A 40 -10.97 1.06 6.36
CA VAL A 40 -10.04 2.18 6.05
C VAL A 40 -10.76 3.46 5.62
N THR A 41 -12.06 3.39 5.30
CA THR A 41 -12.88 4.57 5.00
C THR A 41 -13.50 5.19 6.25
N ASP A 42 -13.50 4.48 7.39
CA ASP A 42 -13.86 5.02 8.69
C ASP A 42 -12.62 5.60 9.40
N HIS A 43 -12.38 6.88 9.21
CA HIS A 43 -11.22 7.55 9.78
C HIS A 43 -11.15 7.48 11.32
N ALA A 44 -12.30 7.38 12.00
CA ALA A 44 -12.32 7.23 13.45
C ALA A 44 -11.88 5.83 13.91
N GLN A 45 -12.13 4.79 13.10
CA GLN A 45 -11.56 3.46 13.36
C GLN A 45 -10.04 3.46 13.22
N ILE A 46 -9.50 4.15 12.20
CA ILE A 46 -8.04 4.28 12.01
C ILE A 46 -7.40 4.94 13.24
N GLU A 47 -7.97 6.04 13.74
CA GLU A 47 -7.44 6.74 14.91
C GLU A 47 -7.49 5.84 16.16
N ARG A 48 -8.63 5.18 16.41
CA ARG A 48 -8.76 4.26 17.57
C ARG A 48 -7.73 3.14 17.51
N LEU A 49 -7.53 2.53 16.34
CA LEU A 49 -6.55 1.45 16.19
C LEU A 49 -5.12 1.95 16.42
N ALA A 50 -4.78 3.14 15.92
CA ALA A 50 -3.47 3.74 16.19
C ALA A 50 -3.27 4.01 17.69
N ASP A 51 -4.30 4.51 18.39
CA ASP A 51 -4.25 4.73 19.84
C ASP A 51 -4.14 3.41 20.62
N GLU A 52 -4.89 2.37 20.24
CA GLU A 52 -4.82 1.03 20.84
C GLU A 52 -3.42 0.41 20.73
N LEU A 53 -2.73 0.67 19.61
CA LEU A 53 -1.38 0.19 19.35
C LEU A 53 -0.30 1.18 19.81
N SER A 54 -0.65 2.17 20.63
CA SER A 54 0.31 3.16 21.11
C SER A 54 1.52 2.50 21.76
N GLY A 55 2.73 2.95 21.36
CA GLY A 55 4.00 2.39 21.84
C GLY A 55 4.52 1.17 21.05
N VAL A 56 3.74 0.63 20.11
CA VAL A 56 4.22 -0.41 19.19
C VAL A 56 5.10 0.23 18.12
N ALA A 57 6.35 -0.22 17.99
CA ALA A 57 7.25 0.19 16.93
C ALA A 57 6.96 -0.61 15.65
N MET A 58 6.84 0.07 14.50
CA MET A 58 6.59 -0.56 13.21
C MET A 58 7.73 -0.28 12.24
N ASP A 59 8.37 -1.31 11.75
CA ASP A 59 9.43 -1.18 10.75
C ASP A 59 8.89 -0.80 9.38
N VAL A 60 7.76 -1.42 9.00
CA VAL A 60 7.10 -1.21 7.71
C VAL A 60 5.59 -1.10 7.89
N LEU A 61 5.01 -0.02 7.38
CA LEU A 61 3.57 0.13 7.20
C LEU A 61 3.23 -0.07 5.72
N ILE A 62 2.30 -0.98 5.42
CA ILE A 62 1.88 -1.24 4.03
C ILE A 62 0.41 -0.84 3.85
N ASN A 63 0.17 0.21 3.05
CA ASN A 63 -1.15 0.57 2.56
C ASN A 63 -1.50 -0.34 1.36
N ASN A 64 -2.24 -1.41 1.60
CA ASN A 64 -2.62 -2.40 0.59
C ASN A 64 -4.09 -2.29 0.16
N ALA A 65 -4.98 -1.80 1.01
CA ALA A 65 -6.40 -1.69 0.71
C ALA A 65 -6.64 -0.91 -0.60
N GLY A 66 -7.53 -1.42 -1.45
CA GLY A 66 -7.82 -0.77 -2.72
C GLY A 66 -8.97 -1.40 -3.48
N LEU A 67 -9.67 -0.56 -4.24
CA LEU A 67 -10.79 -0.94 -5.10
C LEU A 67 -10.45 -0.62 -6.55
N TYR A 68 -10.85 -1.50 -7.48
CA TYR A 68 -10.79 -1.18 -8.92
C TYR A 68 -11.96 -0.27 -9.33
N GLY A 69 -13.10 -0.47 -8.70
CA GLY A 69 -14.35 0.14 -9.10
C GLY A 69 -14.97 -0.52 -10.36
N PRO A 70 -16.04 0.06 -10.90
CA PRO A 70 -16.66 -0.45 -12.13
C PRO A 70 -15.68 -0.32 -13.30
N ARG A 71 -15.66 -1.35 -14.16
CA ARG A 71 -14.91 -1.33 -15.41
C ARG A 71 -15.71 -0.50 -16.43
N MET A 72 -15.36 0.77 -16.55
CA MET A 72 -16.03 1.73 -17.45
C MET A 72 -14.96 2.41 -18.27
N ASP A 73 -15.04 2.20 -19.58
CA ASP A 73 -14.11 2.77 -20.55
C ASP A 73 -14.74 3.96 -21.30
N ASP A 74 -16.04 4.18 -21.13
CA ASP A 74 -16.79 5.29 -21.72
C ASP A 74 -16.88 6.47 -20.75
N ALA A 75 -16.43 7.62 -21.17
CA ALA A 75 -16.43 8.84 -20.38
C ALA A 75 -17.87 9.33 -20.03
N ASP A 76 -18.83 9.06 -20.92
CA ASP A 76 -20.23 9.49 -20.73
C ASP A 76 -21.00 8.58 -19.75
N ALA A 77 -20.47 7.40 -19.45
CA ALA A 77 -21.10 6.41 -18.58
C ALA A 77 -20.52 6.37 -17.16
N VAL A 78 -19.65 7.32 -16.79
CA VAL A 78 -18.96 7.31 -15.50
C VAL A 78 -19.91 7.46 -14.31
N ASP A 79 -19.85 6.50 -13.38
CA ASP A 79 -20.58 6.57 -12.10
C ASP A 79 -19.78 7.40 -11.08
N TYR A 80 -20.20 8.63 -10.86
CA TYR A 80 -19.55 9.55 -9.92
C TYR A 80 -19.72 9.14 -8.45
N ALA A 81 -20.69 8.33 -8.08
CA ALA A 81 -20.83 7.82 -6.72
C ALA A 81 -19.75 6.76 -6.45
N GLN A 82 -19.60 5.82 -7.38
CA GLN A 82 -18.52 4.83 -7.34
C GLN A 82 -17.14 5.50 -7.41
N TRP A 83 -16.99 6.56 -8.20
CA TRP A 83 -15.73 7.31 -8.26
C TRP A 83 -15.33 7.88 -6.90
N ARG A 84 -16.29 8.49 -6.18
CA ARG A 84 -16.02 9.01 -4.82
C ARG A 84 -15.59 7.89 -3.86
N GLN A 85 -16.27 6.74 -3.90
CA GLN A 85 -15.93 5.59 -3.07
C GLN A 85 -14.51 5.08 -3.35
N VAL A 86 -14.15 4.94 -4.64
CA VAL A 86 -12.81 4.49 -5.04
C VAL A 86 -11.74 5.53 -4.65
N MET A 87 -12.04 6.82 -4.78
CA MET A 87 -11.13 7.89 -4.34
C MET A 87 -10.92 7.86 -2.83
N GLU A 88 -11.98 7.65 -2.05
CA GLU A 88 -11.89 7.52 -0.58
C GLU A 88 -10.95 6.39 -0.21
N THR A 89 -11.21 5.18 -0.73
CA THR A 89 -10.43 3.99 -0.39
C THR A 89 -8.99 4.07 -0.92
N ASN A 90 -8.81 4.48 -2.20
CA ASN A 90 -7.51 4.35 -2.87
C ASN A 90 -6.56 5.53 -2.63
N ALA A 91 -7.09 6.72 -2.32
CA ALA A 91 -6.28 7.94 -2.25
C ALA A 91 -6.31 8.63 -0.89
N LEU A 92 -7.51 8.81 -0.29
CA LEU A 92 -7.62 9.53 0.98
C LEU A 92 -7.25 8.64 2.17
N SER A 93 -7.78 7.41 2.22
CA SER A 93 -7.51 6.47 3.30
C SER A 93 -6.02 6.15 3.48
N PRO A 94 -5.19 5.93 2.42
CA PRO A 94 -3.75 5.73 2.58
C PRO A 94 -3.05 6.89 3.29
N LEU A 95 -3.43 8.13 3.03
CA LEU A 95 -2.88 9.28 3.75
C LEU A 95 -3.29 9.25 5.22
N LYS A 96 -4.59 9.00 5.50
CA LYS A 96 -5.10 8.95 6.87
C LYS A 96 -4.43 7.85 7.68
N VAL A 97 -4.29 6.64 7.12
CA VAL A 97 -3.56 5.54 7.75
C VAL A 97 -2.10 5.92 7.98
N ALA A 98 -1.40 6.40 6.95
CA ALA A 98 0.00 6.76 7.06
C ALA A 98 0.24 7.83 8.14
N THR A 99 -0.60 8.87 8.23
CA THR A 99 -0.45 9.92 9.23
C THR A 99 -0.76 9.45 10.64
N ALA A 100 -1.80 8.62 10.84
CA ALA A 100 -2.14 8.07 12.15
C ALA A 100 -1.02 7.16 12.69
N PHE A 101 -0.40 6.37 11.82
CA PHE A 101 0.67 5.43 12.19
C PHE A 101 2.09 6.01 12.05
N THR A 102 2.26 7.27 11.67
CA THR A 102 3.59 7.90 11.60
C THR A 102 4.39 7.78 12.90
N PRO A 103 3.83 7.97 14.12
CA PRO A 103 4.59 7.79 15.36
C PRO A 103 5.13 6.36 15.54
N HIS A 104 4.36 5.36 15.14
CA HIS A 104 4.74 3.95 15.21
C HIS A 104 5.88 3.64 14.25
N VAL A 105 5.79 4.12 13.01
CA VAL A 105 6.85 3.96 12.00
C VAL A 105 8.11 4.73 12.39
N ALA A 106 7.97 5.92 12.96
CA ALA A 106 9.12 6.69 13.45
C ALA A 106 9.88 5.99 14.58
N ALA A 107 9.19 5.16 15.37
CA ALA A 107 9.79 4.34 16.43
C ALA A 107 10.46 3.05 15.92
N GLY A 108 10.13 2.60 14.70
CA GLY A 108 10.71 1.42 14.06
C GLY A 108 12.14 1.63 13.58
N SER A 109 12.80 0.56 13.16
CA SER A 109 14.18 0.55 12.68
C SER A 109 14.27 0.86 11.17
N LEU A 110 13.40 0.25 10.35
CA LEU A 110 13.40 0.44 8.88
C LEU A 110 12.68 1.74 8.47
N LYS A 111 11.71 2.18 9.25
CA LYS A 111 10.97 3.43 9.08
C LYS A 111 10.40 3.60 7.66
N THR A 112 9.72 2.57 7.16
CA THR A 112 9.21 2.58 5.79
C THR A 112 7.68 2.58 5.75
N ILE A 113 7.10 3.46 4.94
CA ILE A 113 5.70 3.45 4.53
C ILE A 113 5.64 3.07 3.06
N ALA A 114 5.10 1.91 2.74
CA ALA A 114 4.90 1.42 1.40
C ALA A 114 3.42 1.49 1.02
N THR A 115 3.10 2.09 -0.13
CA THR A 115 1.71 2.19 -0.59
C THR A 115 1.54 1.50 -1.92
N LEU A 116 0.61 0.52 -1.98
CA LEU A 116 0.29 -0.18 -3.22
C LEU A 116 -0.53 0.73 -4.14
N THR A 117 0.10 1.11 -5.23
CA THR A 117 -0.52 1.86 -6.32
C THR A 117 -0.61 1.00 -7.58
N SER A 118 -0.59 1.59 -8.75
CA SER A 118 -0.61 0.87 -10.02
C SER A 118 0.15 1.65 -11.09
N LYS A 119 0.80 0.94 -11.99
CA LYS A 119 1.31 1.53 -13.24
C LYS A 119 0.23 2.31 -14.00
N MET A 120 -1.04 1.91 -13.86
CA MET A 120 -2.18 2.66 -14.39
C MET A 120 -2.36 4.07 -13.79
N GLY A 121 -1.73 4.36 -12.65
CA GLY A 121 -1.64 5.70 -12.07
C GLY A 121 -0.56 6.60 -12.68
N SER A 122 0.30 6.06 -13.54
CA SER A 122 1.26 6.85 -14.30
C SER A 122 0.55 7.60 -15.43
N ILE A 123 0.70 8.92 -15.47
CA ILE A 123 0.18 9.77 -16.54
C ILE A 123 1.00 9.54 -17.80
N THR A 124 2.31 9.43 -17.67
CA THR A 124 3.25 9.20 -18.77
C THR A 124 3.01 7.86 -19.48
N ASP A 125 2.68 6.80 -18.70
CA ASP A 125 2.44 5.45 -19.25
C ASP A 125 1.04 5.30 -19.89
N ASN A 126 0.14 6.27 -19.67
CA ASN A 126 -1.22 6.21 -20.19
C ASN A 126 -1.31 6.51 -21.68
N THR A 127 -1.21 5.48 -22.51
CA THR A 127 -1.32 5.55 -23.97
C THR A 127 -2.62 4.93 -24.50
N SER A 128 -3.48 4.39 -23.62
CA SER A 128 -4.70 3.67 -24.01
C SER A 128 -6.01 4.36 -23.61
N GLY A 129 -5.98 5.30 -22.65
CA GLY A 129 -7.20 5.90 -22.08
C GLY A 129 -8.01 4.91 -21.25
N GLY A 130 -9.31 5.17 -21.07
CA GLY A 130 -10.25 4.36 -20.30
C GLY A 130 -9.96 4.30 -18.79
N ALA A 131 -10.68 3.43 -18.08
CA ALA A 131 -10.53 3.19 -16.65
C ALA A 131 -10.41 4.47 -15.80
N TYR A 132 -11.19 5.49 -16.11
CA TYR A 132 -11.09 6.84 -15.54
C TYR A 132 -11.05 6.84 -14.02
N ILE A 133 -11.93 6.07 -13.39
CA ILE A 133 -12.06 5.97 -11.92
C ILE A 133 -10.77 5.42 -11.32
N TYR A 134 -10.31 4.27 -11.82
CA TYR A 134 -9.14 3.61 -11.25
C TYR A 134 -7.85 4.39 -11.50
N ARG A 135 -7.62 4.80 -12.77
CA ARG A 135 -6.41 5.57 -13.12
C ARG A 135 -6.29 6.84 -12.31
N SER A 136 -7.38 7.63 -12.21
CA SER A 136 -7.36 8.87 -11.46
C SER A 136 -7.12 8.65 -9.97
N SER A 137 -7.70 7.59 -9.37
CA SER A 137 -7.46 7.28 -7.96
C SER A 137 -6.00 6.88 -7.68
N LYS A 138 -5.37 6.11 -8.58
CA LYS A 138 -3.98 5.71 -8.44
C LYS A 138 -3.01 6.86 -8.76
N ALA A 139 -3.34 7.75 -9.68
CA ALA A 139 -2.60 9.00 -9.87
C ALA A 139 -2.72 9.94 -8.66
N ALA A 140 -3.90 10.02 -8.04
CA ALA A 140 -4.12 10.81 -6.84
C ALA A 140 -3.29 10.29 -5.66
N VAL A 141 -3.31 8.98 -5.36
CA VAL A 141 -2.48 8.44 -4.28
C VAL A 141 -0.99 8.61 -4.56
N ASN A 142 -0.55 8.54 -5.82
CA ASN A 142 0.82 8.84 -6.20
C ASN A 142 1.21 10.27 -5.79
N ALA A 143 0.39 11.27 -6.11
CA ALA A 143 0.63 12.66 -5.76
C ALA A 143 0.61 12.90 -4.25
N VAL A 144 -0.38 12.31 -3.55
CA VAL A 144 -0.55 12.42 -2.09
C VAL A 144 0.64 11.84 -1.35
N MET A 145 1.01 10.60 -1.65
CA MET A 145 2.09 9.92 -0.93
C MET A 145 3.47 10.50 -1.28
N ARG A 146 3.64 11.02 -2.49
CA ARG A 146 4.86 11.78 -2.83
C ARG A 146 4.99 13.07 -2.02
N SER A 147 3.90 13.78 -1.75
CA SER A 147 3.91 14.94 -0.87
C SER A 147 4.26 14.54 0.56
N LEU A 148 3.63 13.49 1.09
CA LEU A 148 3.92 12.95 2.41
C LEU A 148 5.40 12.53 2.55
N ALA A 149 6.00 11.99 1.49
CA ALA A 149 7.41 11.61 1.48
C ALA A 149 8.33 12.81 1.79
N TRP A 150 8.03 13.99 1.25
CA TRP A 150 8.78 15.20 1.55
C TRP A 150 8.54 15.70 2.96
N ASP A 151 7.31 15.61 3.47
CA ASP A 151 6.96 16.04 4.83
C ASP A 151 7.63 15.16 5.90
N LEU A 152 7.75 13.85 5.63
CA LEU A 152 8.33 12.89 6.57
C LEU A 152 9.85 12.66 6.41
N LYS A 153 10.44 13.17 5.34
CA LYS A 153 11.88 13.07 5.09
C LYS A 153 12.75 13.57 6.25
N PRO A 154 12.43 14.70 6.93
CA PRO A 154 13.22 15.16 8.08
C PRO A 154 13.22 14.20 9.27
N GLN A 155 12.24 13.29 9.35
CA GLN A 155 12.13 12.26 10.37
C GLN A 155 12.86 10.96 9.98
N GLY A 156 13.48 10.92 8.80
CA GLY A 156 14.15 9.73 8.26
C GLY A 156 13.19 8.63 7.81
N ILE A 157 11.90 8.95 7.63
CA ILE A 157 10.90 7.98 7.16
C ILE A 157 10.96 7.89 5.63
N ASN A 158 11.09 6.67 5.14
CA ASN A 158 11.03 6.35 3.72
C ASN A 158 9.58 6.09 3.30
N VAL A 159 9.06 6.85 2.34
CA VAL A 159 7.71 6.66 1.78
C VAL A 159 7.85 6.28 0.31
N ILE A 160 7.45 5.07 -0.05
CA ILE A 160 7.56 4.53 -1.41
C ILE A 160 6.22 4.09 -1.97
N LEU A 161 6.10 4.18 -3.28
CA LEU A 161 4.93 3.74 -4.03
C LEU A 161 5.30 2.52 -4.86
N LEU A 162 4.46 1.50 -4.82
CA LEU A 162 4.74 0.20 -5.38
C LEU A 162 3.63 -0.25 -6.33
N HIS A 163 4.00 -0.63 -7.55
CA HIS A 163 3.13 -1.37 -8.46
C HIS A 163 3.37 -2.87 -8.28
N PRO A 164 2.36 -3.66 -7.87
CA PRO A 164 2.53 -5.09 -7.62
C PRO A 164 2.67 -5.94 -8.89
N GLY A 165 2.63 -5.33 -10.08
CA GLY A 165 2.47 -6.04 -11.34
C GLY A 165 1.00 -6.33 -11.66
N TRP A 166 0.74 -7.04 -12.76
CA TRP A 166 -0.59 -7.58 -13.04
C TRP A 166 -0.68 -8.99 -12.50
N VAL A 167 -1.27 -9.10 -11.31
CA VAL A 167 -1.24 -10.29 -10.44
C VAL A 167 -2.51 -11.10 -10.57
N LYS A 168 -2.40 -12.42 -10.63
CA LYS A 168 -3.53 -13.38 -10.63
C LYS A 168 -4.23 -13.38 -9.27
N THR A 169 -5.21 -12.49 -9.15
CA THR A 169 -6.09 -12.29 -7.99
C THR A 169 -7.51 -12.03 -8.53
N ASP A 170 -8.48 -11.93 -7.65
CA ASP A 170 -9.86 -11.57 -8.03
C ASP A 170 -9.92 -10.24 -8.81
N MET A 171 -9.11 -9.27 -8.41
CA MET A 171 -9.01 -7.99 -9.10
C MET A 171 -8.30 -8.10 -10.47
N GLY A 172 -7.21 -8.85 -10.54
CA GLY A 172 -6.39 -8.98 -11.75
C GLY A 172 -6.96 -9.94 -12.80
N GLY A 173 -7.72 -10.93 -12.35
CA GLY A 173 -8.30 -11.98 -13.19
C GLY A 173 -7.29 -13.06 -13.63
N SER A 174 -7.82 -14.09 -14.31
CA SER A 174 -7.03 -15.25 -14.73
C SER A 174 -5.99 -14.98 -15.81
N ASN A 175 -6.16 -13.89 -16.57
CA ASN A 175 -5.23 -13.50 -17.64
C ASN A 175 -4.01 -12.70 -17.13
N ALA A 176 -3.92 -12.45 -15.83
CA ALA A 176 -2.80 -11.72 -15.25
C ALA A 176 -1.46 -12.45 -15.48
N LEU A 177 -0.38 -11.66 -15.52
CA LEU A 177 0.93 -12.12 -16.01
C LEU A 177 1.74 -12.87 -14.96
N ILE A 178 1.55 -12.52 -13.67
CA ILE A 178 2.34 -13.10 -12.58
C ILE A 178 1.42 -13.61 -11.47
N ASP A 179 1.92 -14.53 -10.65
CA ASP A 179 1.24 -14.98 -9.45
C ASP A 179 1.53 -14.06 -8.24
N ALA A 180 0.82 -14.30 -7.15
CA ALA A 180 0.96 -13.51 -5.93
C ALA A 180 2.35 -13.71 -5.27
N GLU A 181 2.91 -14.91 -5.33
CA GLU A 181 4.23 -15.22 -4.75
C GLU A 181 5.34 -14.40 -5.43
N THR A 182 5.37 -14.39 -6.75
CA THR A 182 6.30 -13.58 -7.55
C THR A 182 6.17 -12.09 -7.21
N SER A 183 4.93 -11.58 -7.17
CA SER A 183 4.67 -10.19 -6.85
C SER A 183 5.16 -9.84 -5.44
N VAL A 184 4.73 -10.59 -4.42
CA VAL A 184 5.06 -10.32 -3.02
C VAL A 184 6.55 -10.46 -2.74
N SER A 185 7.20 -11.48 -3.31
CA SER A 185 8.66 -11.64 -3.18
C SER A 185 9.41 -10.42 -3.73
N GLY A 186 9.01 -9.93 -4.89
CA GLY A 186 9.60 -8.73 -5.49
C GLY A 186 9.34 -7.48 -4.66
N LEU A 187 8.10 -7.25 -4.22
CA LEU A 187 7.74 -6.10 -3.37
C LEU A 187 8.55 -6.10 -2.06
N ARG A 188 8.70 -7.25 -1.41
CA ARG A 188 9.52 -7.38 -0.20
C ARG A 188 10.98 -7.02 -0.45
N HIS A 189 11.52 -7.46 -1.60
CA HIS A 189 12.88 -7.10 -1.99
C HIS A 189 13.03 -5.58 -2.19
N VAL A 190 12.10 -4.94 -2.91
CA VAL A 190 12.12 -3.48 -3.10
C VAL A 190 12.05 -2.74 -1.76
N ILE A 191 11.18 -3.17 -0.85
CA ILE A 191 11.06 -2.55 0.49
C ILE A 191 12.38 -2.70 1.28
N ALA A 192 13.04 -3.86 1.19
CA ALA A 192 14.29 -4.11 1.92
C ALA A 192 15.49 -3.31 1.36
N GLU A 193 15.53 -3.10 0.05
CA GLU A 193 16.64 -2.41 -0.63
C GLU A 193 16.48 -0.88 -0.72
N THR A 194 15.29 -0.35 -0.41
CA THR A 194 15.03 1.09 -0.46
C THR A 194 15.17 1.74 0.91
N GLY A 195 15.62 2.97 0.93
CA GLY A 195 15.82 3.74 2.15
C GLY A 195 15.50 5.23 1.96
N PRO A 196 15.95 6.11 2.88
CA PRO A 196 15.62 7.53 2.84
C PRO A 196 16.03 8.28 1.56
N ARG A 197 16.94 7.72 0.76
CA ARG A 197 17.34 8.30 -0.53
C ARG A 197 16.30 8.09 -1.61
N GLU A 198 15.56 6.98 -1.53
CA GLU A 198 14.52 6.59 -2.48
C GLU A 198 13.14 7.11 -2.08
N THR A 199 13.03 7.86 -0.95
CA THR A 199 11.73 8.40 -0.50
C THR A 199 11.05 9.23 -1.58
N GLY A 200 9.77 8.99 -1.78
CA GLY A 200 8.97 9.59 -2.84
C GLY A 200 9.15 8.96 -4.21
N SER A 201 9.77 7.77 -4.32
CA SER A 201 9.93 7.05 -5.59
C SER A 201 8.78 6.08 -5.86
N PHE A 202 8.58 5.78 -7.14
CA PHE A 202 7.57 4.86 -7.62
C PHE A 202 8.23 3.70 -8.37
N PHE A 203 8.03 2.48 -7.85
CA PHE A 203 8.68 1.27 -8.35
C PHE A 203 7.68 0.21 -8.81
N ASN A 204 8.08 -0.55 -9.80
CA ASN A 204 7.50 -1.85 -10.11
C ASN A 204 7.94 -2.90 -9.08
N TYR A 205 7.23 -4.01 -8.96
CA TYR A 205 7.55 -5.11 -8.05
C TYR A 205 8.97 -5.67 -8.22
N ASP A 206 9.56 -5.56 -9.42
CA ASP A 206 10.92 -6.00 -9.75
C ASP A 206 12.00 -4.94 -9.48
N GLY A 207 11.64 -3.80 -8.88
CA GLY A 207 12.52 -2.69 -8.56
C GLY A 207 12.73 -1.69 -9.70
N ALA A 208 12.19 -1.92 -10.88
CA ALA A 208 12.27 -0.95 -11.97
C ALA A 208 11.49 0.34 -11.64
N PRO A 209 12.08 1.54 -11.85
CA PRO A 209 11.35 2.79 -11.63
C PRO A 209 10.22 2.95 -12.66
N ILE A 210 9.09 3.48 -12.19
CA ILE A 210 7.94 3.82 -13.03
C ILE A 210 7.85 5.34 -13.14
N PRO A 211 7.68 5.91 -14.35
CA PRO A 211 7.45 7.34 -14.51
C PRO A 211 6.08 7.76 -13.95
N TRP A 212 5.97 9.04 -13.57
CA TRP A 212 4.72 9.62 -13.05
C TRP A 212 3.65 9.84 -14.10
#